data_132a33e8d69080eae55fcd63ef8a9c51
#
_entry.id   132a33e8d69080eae55fcd63ef8a9c51
#
_cell.length_a   1.000
_cell.length_b   1.000
_cell.length_c   1.000
_cell.angle_alpha   90.00
_cell.angle_beta   90.00
_cell.angle_gamma   90.00
#
_symmetry.space_group_name_H-M   'P 1'
#
loop_
_entity.id
_entity.type
_entity.pdbx_description
1 polymer ?
#
loop_
_entity_poly.entity_id
_entity_poly.type
_entity_poly.pdbx_seq_one_letter_code
_entity_poly.pdbx_strand_id
1 'polypeptide(L)'
;MTNFLVPDYYSYDWISLESASLLPNGRVLVTWPDGHELECHPLWLRENSPGPGGIDPRSKENDLDVAKLDLDTQIKALSVENGGLVVEFGPESRKARFHPGWLRHVADGDHYPFALLPDLQVWTSRDLPEPPTHLGPLVIENDEAFVDWLHDLLRYGLARLVSLPPEDGVVELIGRRIGVLRDSNFGATWHVSVDLDPNSTANTTIGLPAHSDLPSRETPPGFQLLHCLENTVAGGRSTMTDGLAVAQHFEENEPEVMKSLTNDEWVFSNRDGKHDHRWTGPMIDRGDGRVPWTFRAFHPVRGFPAMPPERINDAYFAMQRFGRVANSSDFQIRYDLNPGDLIAFDNRRVLHGRESFDSSEGHRRLRGTYLDSDEVYSRMRVLRHSIHEPGHSLAFSSARKESNA
;
A
#
# COMPACT_ATOMS: atom_id res chain seq x y z
N MET A 1 -34.94 21.32 -4.23
CA MET A 1 -34.37 20.19 -3.48
C MET A 1 -33.37 20.76 -2.51
N THR A 2 -33.57 20.56 -1.21
CA THR A 2 -32.65 20.99 -0.15
C THR A 2 -31.37 20.18 -0.29
N ASN A 3 -30.28 20.83 -0.67
CA ASN A 3 -29.04 20.17 -1.06
C ASN A 3 -28.29 19.70 0.20
N PHE A 4 -28.31 18.40 0.48
CA PHE A 4 -27.40 17.77 1.42
C PHE A 4 -26.05 17.57 0.72
N LEU A 5 -25.06 18.38 1.05
CA LEU A 5 -23.74 18.30 0.47
C LEU A 5 -22.89 17.28 1.22
N VAL A 6 -21.99 16.63 0.48
CA VAL A 6 -20.95 15.77 1.06
C VAL A 6 -19.63 16.55 1.21
N PRO A 7 -18.83 16.28 2.25
CA PRO A 7 -17.60 17.01 2.51
C PRO A 7 -16.39 16.55 1.67
N ASP A 8 -16.56 15.57 0.81
CA ASP A 8 -15.51 15.02 -0.05
C ASP A 8 -15.95 14.91 -1.52
N TYR A 9 -15.14 14.23 -2.36
CA TYR A 9 -15.38 14.06 -3.80
C TYR A 9 -16.16 12.80 -4.16
N TYR A 10 -16.52 11.95 -3.17
CA TYR A 10 -17.27 10.74 -3.43
C TYR A 10 -18.76 10.98 -3.46
N SER A 11 -19.47 10.15 -4.20
CA SER A 11 -20.92 10.03 -4.11
C SER A 11 -21.28 8.92 -3.14
N TYR A 12 -22.36 9.09 -2.45
CA TYR A 12 -22.86 8.13 -1.47
C TYR A 12 -24.31 7.80 -1.76
N ASP A 13 -24.68 6.54 -1.61
CA ASP A 13 -26.06 6.12 -1.65
C ASP A 13 -26.88 6.82 -0.57
N TRP A 14 -28.12 7.15 -0.91
CA TRP A 14 -29.01 7.76 0.05
C TRP A 14 -29.58 6.70 0.99
N ILE A 15 -28.96 6.52 2.16
CA ILE A 15 -29.38 5.60 3.22
C ILE A 15 -30.05 6.42 4.31
N SER A 16 -31.39 6.53 4.26
CA SER A 16 -32.17 7.41 5.17
C SER A 16 -31.97 7.05 6.64
N LEU A 17 -31.75 8.08 7.46
CA LEU A 17 -31.74 7.93 8.91
C LEU A 17 -33.15 7.60 9.41
N GLU A 18 -33.27 6.74 10.40
CA GLU A 18 -34.48 6.49 11.16
C GLU A 18 -34.69 7.57 12.22
N SER A 19 -33.63 7.91 12.95
CA SER A 19 -33.71 8.88 14.02
C SER A 19 -32.39 9.64 14.26
N ALA A 20 -32.52 10.77 14.97
CA ALA A 20 -31.37 11.50 15.52
C ALA A 20 -31.75 12.04 16.89
N SER A 21 -30.91 11.93 17.88
CA SER A 21 -31.11 12.36 19.25
C SER A 21 -29.90 13.05 19.85
N LEU A 22 -30.10 13.98 20.76
CA LEU A 22 -29.04 14.60 21.55
C LEU A 22 -28.83 13.79 22.82
N LEU A 23 -27.63 13.31 23.03
CA LEU A 23 -27.26 12.55 24.21
C LEU A 23 -26.98 13.46 25.41
N PRO A 24 -27.00 12.95 26.66
CA PRO A 24 -26.73 13.74 27.87
C PRO A 24 -25.32 14.36 27.87
N ASN A 25 -24.35 13.79 27.16
CA ASN A 25 -23.00 14.31 27.00
C ASN A 25 -22.87 15.38 25.90
N GLY A 26 -23.98 15.83 25.30
CA GLY A 26 -24.03 16.85 24.25
C GLY A 26 -23.71 16.34 22.84
N ARG A 27 -23.46 15.04 22.66
CA ARG A 27 -23.19 14.44 21.34
C ARG A 27 -24.49 14.06 20.62
N VAL A 28 -24.42 13.97 19.32
CA VAL A 28 -25.53 13.55 18.46
C VAL A 28 -25.43 12.06 18.17
N LEU A 29 -26.44 11.28 18.51
CA LEU A 29 -26.62 9.91 18.08
C LEU A 29 -27.55 9.89 16.87
N VAL A 30 -27.09 9.33 15.75
CA VAL A 30 -27.91 9.01 14.58
C VAL A 30 -28.07 7.51 14.47
N THR A 31 -29.26 7.06 14.04
CA THR A 31 -29.60 5.63 13.92
C THR A 31 -30.22 5.39 12.53
N TRP A 32 -29.87 4.26 11.91
CA TRP A 32 -30.47 3.79 10.66
C TRP A 32 -31.46 2.66 10.92
N PRO A 33 -32.41 2.39 9.98
CA PRO A 33 -33.43 1.35 10.14
C PRO A 33 -32.90 -0.07 10.33
N ASP A 34 -31.65 -0.32 9.93
CA ASP A 34 -30.93 -1.61 10.10
C ASP A 34 -30.23 -1.75 11.46
N GLY A 35 -30.40 -0.76 12.34
CA GLY A 35 -29.83 -0.74 13.70
C GLY A 35 -28.40 -0.24 13.79
N HIS A 36 -27.78 0.23 12.68
CA HIS A 36 -26.49 0.91 12.79
C HIS A 36 -26.64 2.26 13.50
N GLU A 37 -25.59 2.62 14.23
CA GLU A 37 -25.54 3.85 15.01
C GLU A 37 -24.21 4.58 14.79
N LEU A 38 -24.26 5.92 14.85
CA LEU A 38 -23.07 6.77 14.87
C LEU A 38 -23.23 7.87 15.93
N GLU A 39 -22.29 7.92 16.87
CA GLU A 39 -22.20 9.01 17.83
C GLU A 39 -21.28 10.09 17.29
N CYS A 40 -21.81 11.28 17.03
CA CYS A 40 -21.09 12.40 16.43
C CYS A 40 -20.77 13.48 17.49
N HIS A 41 -19.49 13.88 17.55
CA HIS A 41 -19.10 15.03 18.38
C HIS A 41 -19.53 16.36 17.75
N PRO A 42 -20.05 17.34 18.52
CA PRO A 42 -20.50 18.63 17.97
C PRO A 42 -19.40 19.37 17.17
N LEU A 43 -18.17 19.38 17.66
CA LEU A 43 -17.03 20.02 16.97
C LEU A 43 -16.73 19.34 15.64
N TRP A 44 -16.75 17.98 15.61
CA TRP A 44 -16.54 17.23 14.37
C TRP A 44 -17.63 17.51 13.33
N LEU A 45 -18.90 17.55 13.74
CA LEU A 45 -19.99 17.96 12.85
C LEU A 45 -19.81 19.41 12.37
N ARG A 46 -19.39 20.30 13.28
CA ARG A 46 -19.18 21.71 12.95
C ARG A 46 -18.06 21.90 11.92
N GLU A 47 -16.95 21.24 12.11
CA GLU A 47 -15.80 21.24 11.21
C GLU A 47 -16.17 20.69 9.82
N ASN A 48 -16.94 19.62 9.76
CA ASN A 48 -17.38 18.98 8.53
C ASN A 48 -18.68 19.56 7.96
N SER A 49 -19.16 20.69 8.51
CA SER A 49 -20.38 21.31 8.00
C SER A 49 -20.17 21.94 6.62
N PRO A 50 -20.98 21.58 5.60
CA PRO A 50 -20.79 22.12 4.24
C PRO A 50 -21.04 23.64 4.16
N GLY A 51 -20.25 24.33 3.36
CA GLY A 51 -20.36 25.76 3.06
C GLY A 51 -19.37 26.65 3.84
N PRO A 52 -19.43 27.99 3.64
CA PRO A 52 -18.45 28.93 4.17
C PRO A 52 -18.23 28.78 5.68
N GLY A 53 -16.98 28.76 6.13
CA GLY A 53 -16.59 28.49 7.52
C GLY A 53 -16.73 27.02 7.93
N GLY A 54 -16.60 26.11 7.01
CA GLY A 54 -16.56 24.66 7.14
C GLY A 54 -15.96 24.07 5.87
N ILE A 55 -16.57 23.09 5.24
CA ILE A 55 -16.06 22.48 4.01
C ILE A 55 -16.45 23.32 2.78
N ASP A 56 -15.44 23.88 2.08
CA ASP A 56 -15.68 24.54 0.80
C ASP A 56 -16.24 23.55 -0.24
N PRO A 57 -17.37 23.84 -0.88
CA PRO A 57 -18.04 22.90 -1.77
C PRO A 57 -17.28 22.59 -3.06
N ARG A 58 -16.25 23.37 -3.41
CA ARG A 58 -15.44 23.20 -4.64
C ARG A 58 -14.14 22.48 -4.38
N SER A 59 -13.35 22.98 -3.40
CA SER A 59 -12.06 22.37 -3.04
C SER A 59 -12.21 21.14 -2.15
N LYS A 60 -13.37 20.99 -1.49
CA LYS A 60 -13.61 19.97 -0.46
C LYS A 60 -12.64 20.03 0.72
N GLU A 61 -11.96 21.14 0.87
CA GLU A 61 -11.08 21.43 2.00
C GLU A 61 -11.84 22.26 3.04
N ASN A 62 -11.40 22.16 4.29
CA ASN A 62 -11.96 22.94 5.38
C ASN A 62 -11.37 24.36 5.33
N ASP A 63 -12.22 25.40 5.24
CA ASP A 63 -11.83 26.79 5.31
C ASP A 63 -11.94 27.38 6.73
N LEU A 64 -12.32 26.56 7.71
CA LEU A 64 -12.38 26.94 9.11
C LEU A 64 -10.97 27.05 9.71
N ASP A 65 -10.64 28.20 10.26
CA ASP A 65 -9.46 28.35 11.08
C ASP A 65 -9.66 27.66 12.43
N VAL A 66 -9.05 26.49 12.60
CA VAL A 66 -9.20 25.66 13.80
C VAL A 66 -8.79 26.39 15.09
N ALA A 67 -7.89 27.38 15.00
CA ALA A 67 -7.47 28.20 16.13
C ALA A 67 -8.61 29.16 16.61
N LYS A 68 -9.63 29.38 15.77
CA LYS A 68 -10.82 30.19 16.07
C LYS A 68 -12.07 29.34 16.32
N LEU A 69 -11.93 28.02 16.29
CA LEU A 69 -13.05 27.14 16.60
C LEU A 69 -13.46 27.31 18.07
N ASP A 70 -14.72 27.63 18.28
CA ASP A 70 -15.28 27.75 19.62
C ASP A 70 -15.44 26.34 20.22
N LEU A 71 -14.62 26.04 21.23
CA LEU A 71 -14.65 24.73 21.90
C LEU A 71 -15.94 24.49 22.70
N ASP A 72 -16.71 25.56 23.01
CA ASP A 72 -18.01 25.46 23.64
C ASP A 72 -19.16 25.27 22.62
N THR A 73 -18.83 24.98 21.36
CA THR A 73 -19.80 24.68 20.33
C THR A 73 -20.76 23.58 20.80
N GLN A 74 -22.05 23.86 20.78
CA GLN A 74 -23.12 22.96 21.22
C GLN A 74 -24.11 22.75 20.10
N ILE A 75 -24.86 21.66 20.20
CA ILE A 75 -26.05 21.42 19.35
C ILE A 75 -27.25 22.11 19.97
N LYS A 76 -27.75 23.14 19.32
CA LYS A 76 -28.91 23.92 19.74
C LYS A 76 -30.24 23.25 19.32
N ALA A 77 -30.26 22.69 18.13
CA ALA A 77 -31.37 21.94 17.61
C ALA A 77 -30.88 20.88 16.60
N LEU A 78 -31.60 19.78 16.52
CA LEU A 78 -31.40 18.75 15.52
C LEU A 78 -32.70 18.17 15.02
N SER A 79 -32.74 17.70 13.78
CA SER A 79 -33.88 17.04 13.16
C SER A 79 -33.43 16.10 12.05
N VAL A 80 -34.26 15.12 11.71
CA VAL A 80 -34.11 14.34 10.48
C VAL A 80 -35.11 14.93 9.45
N GLU A 81 -34.57 15.46 8.36
CA GLU A 81 -35.37 16.02 7.25
C GLU A 81 -35.10 15.21 5.98
N ASN A 82 -36.15 14.65 5.39
CA ASN A 82 -36.07 13.79 4.21
C ASN A 82 -35.04 12.62 4.34
N GLY A 83 -34.84 12.12 5.55
CA GLY A 83 -33.88 11.05 5.85
C GLY A 83 -32.44 11.50 6.09
N GLY A 84 -32.10 12.78 5.96
CA GLY A 84 -30.78 13.33 6.27
C GLY A 84 -30.76 14.09 7.59
N LEU A 85 -29.57 14.28 8.17
CA LEU A 85 -29.37 14.98 9.43
C LEU A 85 -29.33 16.49 9.21
N VAL A 86 -30.10 17.25 9.96
CA VAL A 86 -30.05 18.72 10.03
C VAL A 86 -29.70 19.14 11.44
N VAL A 87 -28.67 19.96 11.58
CA VAL A 87 -28.13 20.43 12.86
C VAL A 87 -28.08 21.94 12.88
N GLU A 88 -28.48 22.55 14.01
CA GLU A 88 -28.20 23.95 14.32
C GLU A 88 -27.19 24.03 15.46
N PHE A 89 -26.05 24.69 15.18
CA PHE A 89 -25.01 24.92 16.16
C PHE A 89 -25.23 26.21 16.94
N GLY A 90 -24.92 26.21 18.22
CA GLY A 90 -24.82 27.38 19.06
C GLY A 90 -23.36 27.68 19.41
N PRO A 91 -23.02 28.94 19.72
CA PRO A 91 -23.91 30.14 19.82
C PRO A 91 -24.24 30.79 18.48
N GLU A 92 -23.56 30.48 17.39
CA GLU A 92 -23.64 31.19 16.10
C GLU A 92 -24.94 30.96 15.31
N SER A 93 -25.81 30.05 15.76
CA SER A 93 -27.07 29.65 15.10
C SER A 93 -26.86 29.19 13.64
N ARG A 94 -25.71 28.59 13.35
CA ARG A 94 -25.36 28.02 12.04
C ARG A 94 -26.16 26.73 11.81
N LYS A 95 -26.79 26.60 10.64
CA LYS A 95 -27.47 25.36 10.24
C LYS A 95 -26.62 24.62 9.21
N ALA A 96 -26.46 23.30 9.39
CA ALA A 96 -25.82 22.40 8.46
C ALA A 96 -26.68 21.17 8.14
N ARG A 97 -26.50 20.63 6.94
CA ARG A 97 -27.17 19.44 6.43
C ARG A 97 -26.17 18.40 6.05
N PHE A 98 -26.24 17.23 6.66
CA PHE A 98 -25.31 16.13 6.46
C PHE A 98 -25.97 14.99 5.69
N HIS A 99 -25.29 14.54 4.64
CA HIS A 99 -25.77 13.44 3.81
C HIS A 99 -25.77 12.12 4.60
N PRO A 100 -26.89 11.38 4.67
CA PRO A 100 -26.97 10.20 5.54
C PRO A 100 -26.09 9.05 5.09
N GLY A 101 -25.82 8.89 3.79
CA GLY A 101 -24.88 7.91 3.28
C GLY A 101 -23.43 8.25 3.59
N TRP A 102 -23.04 9.54 3.64
CA TRP A 102 -21.74 9.95 4.12
C TRP A 102 -21.57 9.65 5.62
N LEU A 103 -22.58 9.93 6.43
CA LEU A 103 -22.55 9.55 7.85
C LEU A 103 -22.46 8.03 8.02
N ARG A 104 -23.13 7.27 7.14
CA ARG A 104 -23.04 5.80 7.15
C ARG A 104 -21.65 5.30 6.83
N HIS A 105 -21.00 5.85 5.84
CA HIS A 105 -19.60 5.55 5.51
C HIS A 105 -18.66 5.76 6.72
N VAL A 106 -18.91 6.81 7.51
CA VAL A 106 -18.17 7.02 8.75
C VAL A 106 -18.52 5.98 9.82
N ALA A 107 -19.80 5.63 9.97
CA ALA A 107 -20.27 4.62 10.92
C ALA A 107 -19.69 3.23 10.62
N ASP A 108 -19.58 2.88 9.35
CA ASP A 108 -19.02 1.61 8.88
C ASP A 108 -17.47 1.57 9.01
N GLY A 109 -16.85 2.70 9.32
CA GLY A 109 -15.38 2.78 9.48
C GLY A 109 -14.62 2.87 8.16
N ASP A 110 -15.27 3.09 7.04
CA ASP A 110 -14.70 3.10 5.69
C ASP A 110 -13.71 4.25 5.46
N HIS A 111 -13.64 5.22 6.37
CA HIS A 111 -12.67 6.32 6.37
C HIS A 111 -11.28 5.93 6.93
N TYR A 112 -11.13 4.75 7.54
CA TYR A 112 -9.85 4.31 8.08
C TYR A 112 -8.85 3.91 6.97
N PRO A 113 -7.53 4.04 7.22
CA PRO A 113 -6.49 3.85 6.19
C PRO A 113 -6.54 2.54 5.43
N PHE A 114 -6.92 1.44 6.10
CA PHE A 114 -6.97 0.10 5.50
C PHE A 114 -8.39 -0.37 5.18
N ALA A 115 -9.39 0.45 5.42
CA ALA A 115 -10.76 0.17 5.01
C ALA A 115 -10.85 0.08 3.47
N LEU A 116 -11.77 -0.75 2.98
CA LEU A 116 -12.00 -1.02 1.56
C LEU A 116 -10.83 -1.69 0.83
N LEU A 117 -9.78 -2.07 1.55
CA LEU A 117 -8.73 -2.93 1.01
C LEU A 117 -9.06 -4.40 1.26
N PRO A 118 -8.57 -5.33 0.44
CA PRO A 118 -8.77 -6.76 0.68
C PRO A 118 -8.03 -7.23 1.93
N ASP A 119 -8.61 -8.21 2.63
CA ASP A 119 -7.96 -8.87 3.74
C ASP A 119 -6.68 -9.56 3.26
N LEU A 120 -5.63 -9.44 4.06
CA LEU A 120 -4.36 -10.10 3.78
C LEU A 120 -4.50 -11.62 3.88
N GLN A 121 -4.01 -12.32 2.86
CA GLN A 121 -3.88 -13.76 2.85
C GLN A 121 -2.41 -14.14 3.00
N VAL A 122 -2.07 -14.70 4.15
CA VAL A 122 -0.73 -15.28 4.40
C VAL A 122 -0.61 -16.60 3.64
N TRP A 123 0.56 -16.88 3.06
CA TRP A 123 0.76 -18.05 2.22
C TRP A 123 2.14 -18.68 2.36
N THR A 124 2.19 -19.98 2.18
CA THR A 124 3.40 -20.78 1.96
C THR A 124 3.43 -21.28 0.51
N SER A 125 4.50 -21.97 0.10
CA SER A 125 4.58 -22.56 -1.25
C SER A 125 3.50 -23.61 -1.54
N ARG A 126 2.87 -24.17 -0.49
CA ARG A 126 1.74 -25.12 -0.63
C ARG A 126 0.42 -24.41 -0.88
N ASP A 127 0.23 -23.25 -0.23
CA ASP A 127 -1.01 -22.47 -0.32
C ASP A 127 -1.07 -21.70 -1.63
N LEU A 128 0.08 -21.18 -2.09
CA LEU A 128 0.22 -20.39 -3.30
C LEU A 128 1.45 -20.88 -4.08
N PRO A 129 1.34 -21.93 -4.91
CA PRO A 129 2.50 -22.50 -5.64
C PRO A 129 3.05 -21.59 -6.74
N GLU A 130 2.24 -20.69 -7.27
CA GLU A 130 2.60 -19.68 -8.28
C GLU A 130 1.92 -18.34 -7.99
N PRO A 131 2.46 -17.19 -8.46
CA PRO A 131 1.82 -15.90 -8.33
C PRO A 131 0.44 -15.87 -9.00
N PRO A 132 -0.59 -15.23 -8.41
CA PRO A 132 -1.83 -14.91 -9.11
C PRO A 132 -1.52 -14.22 -10.43
N THR A 133 -2.15 -14.64 -11.52
CA THR A 133 -1.76 -14.23 -12.87
C THR A 133 -2.94 -13.66 -13.64
N HIS A 134 -2.72 -12.47 -14.24
CA HIS A 134 -3.70 -11.72 -15.01
C HIS A 134 -3.16 -11.38 -16.41
N LEU A 135 -4.06 -11.13 -17.36
CA LEU A 135 -3.69 -10.71 -18.71
C LEU A 135 -3.33 -9.21 -18.73
N GLY A 136 -2.06 -8.90 -19.00
CA GLY A 136 -1.55 -7.53 -19.00
C GLY A 136 -2.30 -6.57 -19.91
N PRO A 137 -2.61 -6.92 -21.17
CA PRO A 137 -3.40 -6.04 -22.05
C PRO A 137 -4.77 -5.67 -21.47
N LEU A 138 -5.48 -6.62 -20.84
CA LEU A 138 -6.77 -6.34 -20.18
C LEU A 138 -6.59 -5.39 -19.00
N VAL A 139 -5.56 -5.60 -18.19
CA VAL A 139 -5.23 -4.74 -17.05
C VAL A 139 -4.88 -3.31 -17.50
N ILE A 140 -4.33 -3.11 -18.70
CA ILE A 140 -4.07 -1.78 -19.25
C ILE A 140 -5.36 -1.08 -19.68
N GLU A 141 -6.32 -1.79 -20.25
CA GLU A 141 -7.46 -1.22 -20.97
C GLU A 141 -8.75 -1.17 -20.14
N ASN A 142 -8.88 -2.02 -19.10
CA ASN A 142 -10.12 -2.23 -18.37
C ASN A 142 -9.92 -2.00 -16.86
N ASP A 143 -10.78 -1.18 -16.24
CA ASP A 143 -10.68 -0.85 -14.83
C ASP A 143 -11.09 -2.01 -13.92
N GLU A 144 -12.03 -2.87 -14.32
CA GLU A 144 -12.41 -4.07 -13.55
C GLU A 144 -11.25 -5.06 -13.48
N ALA A 145 -10.61 -5.37 -14.62
CA ALA A 145 -9.44 -6.22 -14.66
C ALA A 145 -8.27 -5.63 -13.88
N PHE A 146 -8.14 -4.31 -13.87
CA PHE A 146 -7.13 -3.61 -13.09
C PHE A 146 -7.41 -3.72 -11.58
N VAL A 147 -8.67 -3.59 -11.16
CA VAL A 147 -9.08 -3.80 -9.76
C VAL A 147 -8.82 -5.24 -9.32
N ASP A 148 -9.16 -6.24 -10.15
CA ASP A 148 -8.92 -7.64 -9.83
C ASP A 148 -7.43 -7.94 -9.63
N TRP A 149 -6.56 -7.37 -10.48
CA TRP A 149 -5.12 -7.49 -10.33
C TRP A 149 -4.59 -6.79 -9.07
N LEU A 150 -5.06 -5.55 -8.77
CA LEU A 150 -4.69 -4.84 -7.54
C LEU A 150 -5.23 -5.55 -6.30
N HIS A 151 -6.42 -6.17 -6.38
CA HIS A 151 -6.98 -6.96 -5.30
C HIS A 151 -6.06 -8.13 -4.92
N ASP A 152 -5.59 -8.90 -5.91
CA ASP A 152 -4.68 -10.01 -5.65
C ASP A 152 -3.31 -9.52 -5.17
N LEU A 153 -2.79 -8.43 -5.76
CA LEU A 153 -1.55 -7.80 -5.32
C LEU A 153 -1.61 -7.41 -3.83
N LEU A 154 -2.71 -6.82 -3.40
CA LEU A 154 -2.89 -6.40 -2.00
C LEU A 154 -3.15 -7.61 -1.09
N ARG A 155 -3.95 -8.57 -1.52
CA ARG A 155 -4.33 -9.75 -0.74
C ARG A 155 -3.13 -10.67 -0.47
N TYR A 156 -2.39 -11.03 -1.50
CA TYR A 156 -1.27 -11.99 -1.42
C TYR A 156 0.09 -11.30 -1.28
N GLY A 157 0.15 -10.00 -1.47
CA GLY A 157 1.40 -9.25 -1.51
C GLY A 157 2.15 -9.39 -2.83
N LEU A 158 1.63 -10.13 -3.81
CA LEU A 158 2.20 -10.25 -5.16
C LEU A 158 1.13 -10.61 -6.19
N ALA A 159 1.33 -10.15 -7.44
CA ALA A 159 0.53 -10.56 -8.59
C ALA A 159 1.32 -10.39 -9.89
N ARG A 160 1.12 -11.30 -10.86
CA ARG A 160 1.80 -11.32 -12.15
C ARG A 160 0.88 -10.86 -13.27
N LEU A 161 1.43 -10.07 -14.19
CA LEU A 161 0.84 -9.80 -15.50
C LEU A 161 1.60 -10.58 -16.56
N VAL A 162 0.90 -11.13 -17.53
CA VAL A 162 1.50 -11.84 -18.67
C VAL A 162 1.04 -11.23 -19.99
N SER A 163 1.75 -11.56 -21.06
CA SER A 163 1.42 -11.11 -22.42
C SER A 163 1.52 -9.60 -22.65
N LEU A 164 2.33 -8.90 -21.86
CA LEU A 164 2.70 -7.52 -22.14
C LEU A 164 3.75 -7.45 -23.25
N PRO A 165 3.83 -6.34 -24.02
CA PRO A 165 4.97 -6.11 -24.91
C PRO A 165 6.28 -6.09 -24.10
N PRO A 166 7.33 -6.86 -24.46
CA PRO A 166 8.61 -6.87 -23.76
C PRO A 166 9.47 -5.64 -24.15
N GLU A 167 8.95 -4.44 -23.90
CA GLU A 167 9.50 -3.17 -24.34
C GLU A 167 9.69 -2.20 -23.18
N ASP A 168 10.66 -1.29 -23.33
CA ASP A 168 10.84 -0.17 -22.41
C ASP A 168 9.59 0.74 -22.43
N GLY A 169 9.23 1.28 -21.25
CA GLY A 169 8.04 2.12 -21.07
C GLY A 169 6.80 1.39 -20.56
N VAL A 170 6.72 0.07 -20.71
CA VAL A 170 5.54 -0.70 -20.26
C VAL A 170 5.43 -0.75 -18.74
N VAL A 171 6.54 -0.94 -18.02
CA VAL A 171 6.51 -0.91 -16.54
C VAL A 171 6.13 0.46 -16.02
N GLU A 172 6.57 1.54 -16.69
CA GLU A 172 6.19 2.92 -16.39
C GLU A 172 4.69 3.14 -16.64
N LEU A 173 4.15 2.61 -17.72
CA LEU A 173 2.73 2.71 -18.05
C LEU A 173 1.87 2.07 -16.95
N ILE A 174 2.20 0.84 -16.56
CA ILE A 174 1.50 0.13 -15.47
C ILE A 174 1.67 0.86 -14.14
N GLY A 175 2.90 1.26 -13.79
CA GLY A 175 3.17 1.96 -12.54
C GLY A 175 2.43 3.29 -12.46
N ARG A 176 2.40 4.09 -13.54
CA ARG A 176 1.66 5.36 -13.58
C ARG A 176 0.14 5.19 -13.61
N ARG A 177 -0.38 4.04 -14.04
CA ARG A 177 -1.79 3.71 -13.89
C ARG A 177 -2.16 3.52 -12.40
N ILE A 178 -1.22 3.05 -11.57
CA ILE A 178 -1.40 2.98 -10.12
C ILE A 178 -1.27 4.39 -9.52
N GLY A 179 -0.13 5.07 -9.72
CA GLY A 179 0.13 6.35 -9.10
C GLY A 179 1.48 6.95 -9.49
N VAL A 180 2.08 7.72 -8.59
CA VAL A 180 3.38 8.37 -8.77
C VAL A 180 4.50 7.36 -8.58
N LEU A 181 5.41 7.25 -9.56
CA LEU A 181 6.58 6.40 -9.42
C LEU A 181 7.54 7.01 -8.39
N ARG A 182 8.04 6.17 -7.50
CA ARG A 182 9.00 6.58 -6.48
C ARG A 182 10.40 6.70 -7.09
N ASP A 183 10.96 7.89 -7.05
CA ASP A 183 12.36 8.10 -7.41
C ASP A 183 13.30 7.57 -6.33
N SER A 184 14.41 6.99 -6.75
CA SER A 184 15.45 6.45 -5.88
C SER A 184 16.84 6.84 -6.35
N ASN A 185 17.89 6.37 -5.68
CA ASN A 185 19.27 6.55 -6.17
C ASN A 185 19.57 5.77 -7.48
N PHE A 186 18.61 4.97 -7.95
CA PHE A 186 18.65 4.30 -9.26
C PHE A 186 17.78 5.02 -10.31
N GLY A 187 17.14 6.15 -9.95
CA GLY A 187 16.12 6.83 -10.73
C GLY A 187 14.71 6.32 -10.44
N ALA A 188 13.72 6.87 -11.16
CA ALA A 188 12.32 6.42 -11.09
C ALA A 188 12.13 5.03 -11.73
N THR A 189 13.00 4.68 -12.67
CA THR A 189 13.06 3.35 -13.30
C THR A 189 14.52 2.95 -13.55
N TRP A 190 14.79 1.65 -13.55
CA TRP A 190 16.14 1.11 -13.77
C TRP A 190 16.09 -0.22 -14.50
N HIS A 191 17.25 -0.61 -15.04
CA HIS A 191 17.43 -1.94 -15.60
C HIS A 191 18.15 -2.86 -14.60
N VAL A 192 17.80 -4.15 -14.65
CA VAL A 192 18.54 -5.24 -14.00
C VAL A 192 19.07 -6.12 -15.12
N SER A 193 20.36 -6.07 -15.35
CA SER A 193 21.09 -6.86 -16.35
C SER A 193 22.48 -7.17 -15.84
N VAL A 194 23.14 -8.16 -16.42
CA VAL A 194 24.55 -8.45 -16.08
C VAL A 194 25.41 -7.27 -16.51
N ASP A 195 26.23 -6.78 -15.59
CA ASP A 195 27.17 -5.68 -15.81
C ASP A 195 28.60 -6.17 -15.59
N LEU A 196 29.56 -5.66 -16.37
CA LEU A 196 30.99 -5.94 -16.22
C LEU A 196 31.60 -5.26 -14.99
N ASP A 197 31.02 -4.11 -14.57
CA ASP A 197 31.38 -3.37 -13.35
C ASP A 197 30.13 -3.13 -12.48
N PRO A 198 29.61 -4.19 -11.81
CA PRO A 198 28.32 -4.14 -11.16
C PRO A 198 28.38 -3.28 -9.88
N ASN A 199 27.50 -2.32 -9.79
CA ASN A 199 27.25 -1.51 -8.58
C ASN A 199 26.26 -2.17 -7.59
N SER A 200 25.71 -3.32 -7.95
CA SER A 200 24.78 -4.12 -7.14
C SER A 200 24.96 -5.60 -7.46
N THR A 201 24.73 -6.46 -6.46
CA THR A 201 24.68 -7.93 -6.64
C THR A 201 23.55 -8.35 -7.57
N ALA A 202 22.50 -7.53 -7.73
CA ALA A 202 21.42 -7.76 -8.69
C ALA A 202 21.92 -7.80 -10.16
N ASN A 203 23.03 -7.10 -10.46
CA ASN A 203 23.64 -7.02 -11.78
C ASN A 203 24.73 -8.08 -12.00
N THR A 204 24.68 -9.17 -11.25
CA THR A 204 25.59 -10.33 -11.38
C THR A 204 24.82 -11.60 -11.73
N THR A 205 25.52 -12.69 -12.04
CA THR A 205 24.93 -14.02 -12.28
C THR A 205 24.72 -14.85 -11.01
N ILE A 206 25.18 -14.34 -9.86
CA ILE A 206 25.10 -15.03 -8.57
C ILE A 206 23.63 -15.09 -8.12
N GLY A 207 23.23 -16.21 -7.52
CA GLY A 207 21.90 -16.32 -6.91
C GLY A 207 21.70 -15.29 -5.79
N LEU A 208 20.53 -14.70 -5.79
CA LEU A 208 20.10 -13.76 -4.74
C LEU A 208 19.13 -14.48 -3.81
N PRO A 209 19.49 -14.69 -2.53
CA PRO A 209 18.57 -15.24 -1.56
C PRO A 209 17.40 -14.28 -1.31
N ALA A 210 16.34 -14.77 -0.69
CA ALA A 210 15.16 -14.01 -0.31
C ALA A 210 15.54 -12.74 0.45
N HIS A 211 15.15 -11.58 -0.07
CA HIS A 211 15.49 -10.25 0.45
C HIS A 211 14.40 -9.22 0.16
N SER A 212 14.49 -8.08 0.84
CA SER A 212 13.73 -6.86 0.53
C SER A 212 14.66 -5.77 0.04
N ASP A 213 14.20 -4.96 -0.91
CA ASP A 213 15.00 -3.87 -1.46
C ASP A 213 15.05 -2.64 -0.55
N LEU A 214 16.19 -1.96 -0.57
CA LEU A 214 16.46 -0.68 0.10
C LEU A 214 16.12 -0.65 1.61
N PRO A 215 16.54 -1.66 2.40
CA PRO A 215 16.25 -1.71 3.84
C PRO A 215 16.96 -0.60 4.63
N SER A 216 17.91 0.10 4.03
CA SER A 216 18.64 1.25 4.59
C SER A 216 17.87 2.56 4.52
N ARG A 217 16.69 2.56 3.92
CA ARG A 217 15.80 3.73 3.91
C ARG A 217 14.95 3.74 5.19
N GLU A 218 14.68 4.93 5.72
CA GLU A 218 13.68 5.12 6.79
C GLU A 218 12.37 4.44 6.41
N THR A 219 11.85 4.80 5.25
CA THR A 219 10.71 4.11 4.62
C THR A 219 11.20 3.36 3.39
N PRO A 220 11.35 2.03 3.43
CA PRO A 220 11.63 1.23 2.22
C PRO A 220 10.51 1.41 1.19
N PRO A 221 10.76 1.18 -0.11
CA PRO A 221 9.72 1.17 -1.12
C PRO A 221 8.56 0.26 -0.71
N GLY A 222 7.33 0.71 -0.98
CA GLY A 222 6.14 -0.08 -0.72
C GLY A 222 6.03 -1.23 -1.70
N PHE A 223 5.82 -0.93 -2.96
CA PHE A 223 5.67 -1.93 -4.02
C PHE A 223 6.78 -1.82 -5.05
N GLN A 224 7.17 -2.96 -5.59
CA GLN A 224 8.11 -3.06 -6.69
C GLN A 224 7.45 -3.75 -7.87
N LEU A 225 7.68 -3.22 -9.06
CA LEU A 225 7.30 -3.82 -10.33
C LEU A 225 8.56 -4.19 -11.10
N LEU A 226 8.65 -5.43 -11.56
CA LEU A 226 9.73 -5.93 -12.41
C LEU A 226 9.15 -6.52 -13.69
N HIS A 227 9.45 -5.90 -14.81
CA HIS A 227 9.04 -6.31 -16.15
C HIS A 227 10.18 -7.02 -16.88
N CYS A 228 9.94 -8.20 -17.36
CA CYS A 228 10.91 -8.97 -18.11
C CYS A 228 10.91 -8.54 -19.58
N LEU A 229 12.04 -7.99 -20.01
CA LEU A 229 12.23 -7.56 -21.40
C LEU A 229 12.91 -8.65 -22.22
N GLU A 230 13.83 -9.40 -21.59
CA GLU A 230 14.60 -10.47 -22.23
C GLU A 230 15.02 -11.50 -21.17
N ASN A 231 14.85 -12.78 -21.47
CA ASN A 231 15.31 -13.87 -20.62
C ASN A 231 15.55 -15.13 -21.46
N THR A 232 16.78 -15.28 -21.93
CA THR A 232 17.21 -16.42 -22.75
C THR A 232 18.28 -17.25 -22.04
N VAL A 233 18.60 -16.92 -20.77
CA VAL A 233 19.60 -17.64 -19.96
C VAL A 233 19.07 -18.97 -19.45
N ALA A 234 19.95 -19.92 -19.19
CA ALA A 234 19.62 -21.15 -18.48
C ALA A 234 19.61 -20.91 -16.97
N GLY A 235 18.54 -21.26 -16.26
CA GLY A 235 18.36 -21.01 -14.82
C GLY A 235 17.82 -19.61 -14.52
N GLY A 236 18.15 -19.06 -13.36
CA GLY A 236 17.73 -17.70 -12.97
C GLY A 236 16.24 -17.55 -12.66
N ARG A 237 15.57 -18.63 -12.23
CA ARG A 237 14.16 -18.54 -11.81
C ARG A 237 13.99 -17.50 -10.71
N SER A 238 12.93 -16.74 -10.80
CA SER A 238 12.52 -15.81 -9.76
C SER A 238 11.97 -16.56 -8.56
N THR A 239 12.24 -16.04 -7.36
CA THR A 239 11.77 -16.65 -6.12
C THR A 239 11.03 -15.63 -5.29
N MET A 240 9.95 -16.05 -4.61
CA MET A 240 9.17 -15.21 -3.71
C MET A 240 8.84 -15.96 -2.43
N THR A 241 8.84 -15.26 -1.30
CA THR A 241 8.52 -15.80 0.03
C THR A 241 7.69 -14.79 0.79
N ASP A 242 6.56 -15.22 1.36
CA ASP A 242 5.77 -14.35 2.24
C ASP A 242 6.47 -14.21 3.61
N GLY A 243 6.96 -13.00 3.90
CA GLY A 243 7.57 -12.70 5.19
C GLY A 243 6.65 -12.93 6.37
N LEU A 244 5.33 -12.70 6.20
CA LEU A 244 4.35 -12.96 7.26
C LEU A 244 4.26 -14.46 7.59
N ALA A 245 4.30 -15.35 6.59
CA ALA A 245 4.32 -16.79 6.84
C ALA A 245 5.58 -17.23 7.58
N VAL A 246 6.73 -16.66 7.22
CA VAL A 246 8.00 -16.91 7.94
C VAL A 246 7.93 -16.42 9.38
N ALA A 247 7.34 -15.24 9.61
CA ALA A 247 7.18 -14.68 10.95
C ALA A 247 6.22 -15.54 11.81
N GLN A 248 5.08 -15.96 11.25
CA GLN A 248 4.15 -16.87 11.95
C GLN A 248 4.82 -18.19 12.34
N HIS A 249 5.63 -18.75 11.44
CA HIS A 249 6.40 -19.95 11.76
C HIS A 249 7.29 -19.76 13.00
N PHE A 250 7.98 -18.63 13.10
CA PHE A 250 8.83 -18.35 14.27
C PHE A 250 8.02 -18.03 15.52
N GLU A 251 6.89 -17.36 15.42
CA GLU A 251 5.99 -17.13 16.54
C GLU A 251 5.51 -18.44 17.18
N GLU A 252 5.18 -19.42 16.32
CA GLU A 252 4.64 -20.72 16.76
C GLU A 252 5.71 -21.70 17.22
N ASN A 253 6.86 -21.75 16.54
CA ASN A 253 7.84 -22.83 16.71
C ASN A 253 9.16 -22.40 17.35
N GLU A 254 9.57 -21.14 17.20
CA GLU A 254 10.86 -20.62 17.69
C GLU A 254 10.71 -19.18 18.25
N PRO A 255 9.93 -18.97 19.34
CA PRO A 255 9.59 -17.62 19.82
C PRO A 255 10.81 -16.78 20.25
N GLU A 256 11.91 -17.39 20.69
CA GLU A 256 13.13 -16.65 21.02
C GLU A 256 13.85 -16.13 19.76
N VAL A 257 13.75 -16.86 18.64
CA VAL A 257 14.20 -16.37 17.32
C VAL A 257 13.35 -15.17 16.90
N MET A 258 12.02 -15.28 16.98
CA MET A 258 11.11 -14.18 16.65
C MET A 258 11.37 -12.93 17.50
N LYS A 259 11.59 -13.12 18.79
CA LYS A 259 11.93 -12.03 19.72
C LYS A 259 13.23 -11.32 19.30
N SER A 260 14.26 -12.07 18.92
CA SER A 260 15.49 -11.48 18.40
C SER A 260 15.27 -10.72 17.09
N LEU A 261 14.55 -11.32 16.13
CA LEU A 261 14.24 -10.68 14.83
C LEU A 261 13.46 -9.37 14.97
N THR A 262 12.68 -9.20 16.03
CA THR A 262 11.84 -8.00 16.27
C THR A 262 12.48 -6.97 17.21
N ASN A 263 13.46 -7.34 18.01
CA ASN A 263 14.01 -6.45 19.06
C ASN A 263 15.49 -6.13 18.86
N ASP A 264 16.26 -7.02 18.25
CA ASP A 264 17.70 -6.78 18.06
C ASP A 264 17.90 -5.94 16.80
N GLU A 265 18.45 -4.74 17.01
CA GLU A 265 18.57 -3.73 15.94
C GLU A 265 19.87 -3.89 15.15
N TRP A 266 19.78 -3.61 13.87
CA TRP A 266 20.88 -3.58 12.91
C TRP A 266 20.98 -2.24 12.23
N VAL A 267 22.19 -1.77 11.98
CA VAL A 267 22.40 -0.64 11.08
C VAL A 267 22.42 -1.17 9.65
N PHE A 268 21.37 -0.86 8.91
CA PHE A 268 21.32 -1.07 7.47
C PHE A 268 21.97 0.12 6.78
N SER A 269 22.95 -0.12 5.92
CA SER A 269 23.65 0.96 5.22
C SER A 269 23.85 0.63 3.74
N ASN A 270 23.59 1.61 2.89
CA ASN A 270 23.89 1.56 1.47
C ASN A 270 24.65 2.83 1.07
N ARG A 271 25.83 2.67 0.48
CA ARG A 271 26.72 3.77 0.13
C ARG A 271 27.24 3.61 -1.27
N ASP A 272 27.30 4.71 -1.98
CA ASP A 272 28.03 4.87 -3.23
C ASP A 272 28.79 6.21 -3.23
N GLY A 273 29.33 6.64 -4.35
CA GLY A 273 30.08 7.89 -4.46
C GLY A 273 29.24 9.18 -4.25
N LYS A 274 27.90 9.06 -4.21
CA LYS A 274 26.95 10.19 -4.10
C LYS A 274 25.97 10.06 -2.96
N HIS A 275 25.76 8.84 -2.43
CA HIS A 275 24.72 8.54 -1.46
C HIS A 275 25.28 7.76 -0.27
N ASP A 276 24.79 8.08 0.92
CA ASP A 276 25.06 7.34 2.17
C ASP A 276 23.75 7.23 2.96
N HIS A 277 22.98 6.19 2.65
CA HIS A 277 21.70 5.93 3.32
C HIS A 277 21.91 4.96 4.47
N ARG A 278 21.34 5.32 5.63
CA ARG A 278 21.45 4.51 6.85
C ARG A 278 20.10 4.50 7.59
N TRP A 279 19.77 3.34 8.10
CA TRP A 279 18.63 3.13 8.98
C TRP A 279 19.00 2.15 10.07
N THR A 280 18.54 2.39 11.30
CA THR A 280 18.72 1.46 12.42
C THR A 280 17.36 0.91 12.82
N GLY A 281 17.25 -0.40 12.94
CA GLY A 281 16.03 -1.08 13.34
C GLY A 281 16.16 -2.59 13.29
N PRO A 282 15.13 -3.32 13.69
CA PRO A 282 15.08 -4.78 13.64
C PRO A 282 14.92 -5.29 12.20
N MET A 283 15.13 -6.61 12.01
CA MET A 283 14.83 -7.26 10.73
C MET A 283 13.33 -7.34 10.45
N ILE A 284 12.51 -7.50 11.48
CA ILE A 284 11.06 -7.52 11.40
C ILE A 284 10.53 -6.37 12.25
N ASP A 285 10.01 -5.36 11.60
CA ASP A 285 9.34 -4.24 12.24
C ASP A 285 7.82 -4.46 12.15
N ARG A 286 7.20 -4.68 13.31
CA ARG A 286 5.74 -4.89 13.42
C ARG A 286 4.95 -3.59 13.31
N GLY A 287 5.65 -2.44 13.30
CA GLY A 287 4.99 -1.15 13.41
C GLY A 287 4.21 -1.00 14.73
N ASP A 288 3.27 -0.07 14.70
CA ASP A 288 2.40 0.23 15.86
C ASP A 288 0.98 -0.34 15.68
N GLY A 289 0.79 -1.29 14.77
CA GLY A 289 -0.50 -1.86 14.42
C GLY A 289 -1.32 -1.03 13.43
N ARG A 290 -0.86 0.17 13.05
CA ARG A 290 -1.50 1.05 12.07
C ARG A 290 -0.91 0.93 10.67
N VAL A 291 0.30 0.41 10.58
CA VAL A 291 1.00 0.16 9.32
C VAL A 291 1.33 -1.32 9.20
N PRO A 292 1.32 -1.88 7.99
CA PRO A 292 1.75 -3.26 7.75
C PRO A 292 3.19 -3.48 8.21
N TRP A 293 3.51 -4.70 8.59
CA TRP A 293 4.85 -5.09 8.97
C TRP A 293 5.86 -4.82 7.86
N THR A 294 7.09 -4.49 8.26
CA THR A 294 8.19 -4.25 7.32
C THR A 294 9.32 -5.22 7.58
N PHE A 295 9.67 -6.01 6.56
CA PHE A 295 10.81 -6.93 6.58
C PHE A 295 12.03 -6.25 5.97
N ARG A 296 13.13 -6.15 6.73
CA ARG A 296 14.41 -5.57 6.31
C ARG A 296 15.44 -6.68 6.21
N ALA A 297 15.46 -7.39 5.12
CA ALA A 297 16.20 -8.64 4.95
C ALA A 297 17.12 -8.61 3.72
N PHE A 298 17.97 -7.61 3.60
CA PHE A 298 18.99 -7.58 2.55
C PHE A 298 20.38 -7.54 3.14
N HIS A 299 20.96 -8.72 3.32
CA HIS A 299 22.26 -8.92 3.94
C HIS A 299 23.41 -8.06 3.35
N PRO A 300 23.56 -7.87 2.03
CA PRO A 300 24.66 -7.08 1.47
C PRO A 300 24.68 -5.60 1.90
N VAL A 301 23.55 -5.02 2.27
CA VAL A 301 23.48 -3.61 2.70
C VAL A 301 23.39 -3.45 4.23
N ARG A 302 23.55 -4.54 4.97
CA ARG A 302 23.65 -4.49 6.42
C ARG A 302 25.01 -3.92 6.83
N GLY A 303 24.99 -3.07 7.86
CA GLY A 303 26.19 -2.51 8.49
C GLY A 303 26.57 -3.25 9.77
N PHE A 304 26.44 -2.58 10.91
CA PHE A 304 26.85 -3.10 12.23
C PHE A 304 25.65 -3.50 13.09
N PRO A 305 25.83 -4.48 14.03
CA PRO A 305 24.85 -4.70 15.08
C PRO A 305 24.72 -3.46 15.96
N ALA A 306 23.49 -2.99 16.20
CA ALA A 306 23.17 -1.87 17.08
C ALA A 306 22.51 -2.40 18.35
N MET A 307 23.19 -3.30 19.02
CA MET A 307 22.71 -4.02 20.19
C MET A 307 23.85 -4.30 21.17
N PRO A 308 23.54 -4.63 22.45
CA PRO A 308 24.58 -5.04 23.41
C PRO A 308 25.39 -6.25 22.94
N PRO A 309 26.72 -6.30 23.22
CA PRO A 309 27.58 -7.37 22.73
C PRO A 309 27.11 -8.79 23.04
N GLU A 310 26.48 -9.00 24.20
CA GLU A 310 25.94 -10.28 24.63
C GLU A 310 24.77 -10.77 23.77
N ARG A 311 24.09 -9.88 23.04
CA ARG A 311 22.98 -10.22 22.15
C ARG A 311 23.42 -10.62 20.73
N ILE A 312 24.66 -10.28 20.36
CA ILE A 312 25.12 -10.41 18.97
C ILE A 312 25.05 -11.85 18.45
N ASN A 313 25.44 -12.83 19.28
CA ASN A 313 25.42 -14.24 18.85
C ASN A 313 24.00 -14.74 18.60
N ASP A 314 23.06 -14.39 19.47
CA ASP A 314 21.65 -14.76 19.35
C ASP A 314 21.04 -14.09 18.11
N ALA A 315 21.35 -12.83 17.88
CA ALA A 315 20.89 -12.07 16.71
C ALA A 315 21.41 -12.64 15.38
N TYR A 316 22.69 -13.06 15.32
CA TYR A 316 23.23 -13.75 14.16
C TYR A 316 22.59 -15.14 13.97
N PHE A 317 22.34 -15.87 15.05
CA PHE A 317 21.62 -17.14 14.97
C PHE A 317 20.21 -16.93 14.43
N ALA A 318 19.48 -15.94 14.95
CA ALA A 318 18.13 -15.61 14.49
C ALA A 318 18.11 -15.22 13.00
N MET A 319 19.06 -14.38 12.57
CA MET A 319 19.22 -14.02 11.16
C MET A 319 19.50 -15.24 10.25
N GLN A 320 20.36 -16.15 10.70
CA GLN A 320 20.64 -17.39 9.98
C GLN A 320 19.41 -18.28 9.86
N ARG A 321 18.66 -18.43 10.99
CA ARG A 321 17.38 -19.19 10.99
C ARG A 321 16.39 -18.58 10.02
N PHE A 322 16.20 -17.25 10.07
CA PHE A 322 15.33 -16.53 9.14
C PHE A 322 15.71 -16.82 7.68
N GLY A 323 16.96 -16.66 7.33
CA GLY A 323 17.45 -16.93 5.97
C GLY A 323 17.22 -18.37 5.53
N ARG A 324 17.40 -19.36 6.41
CA ARG A 324 17.14 -20.78 6.10
C ARG A 324 15.68 -21.07 5.86
N VAL A 325 14.79 -20.56 6.70
CA VAL A 325 13.34 -20.76 6.55
C VAL A 325 12.83 -20.03 5.31
N ALA A 326 13.19 -18.76 5.13
CA ALA A 326 12.74 -17.96 4.00
C ALA A 326 13.18 -18.50 2.63
N ASN A 327 14.31 -19.23 2.55
CA ASN A 327 14.79 -19.83 1.32
C ASN A 327 14.45 -21.32 1.18
N SER A 328 13.72 -21.91 2.13
CA SER A 328 13.31 -23.30 2.06
C SER A 328 12.21 -23.53 1.04
N SER A 329 12.11 -24.77 0.53
CA SER A 329 11.07 -25.17 -0.42
C SER A 329 9.66 -25.10 0.15
N ASP A 330 9.49 -25.13 1.47
CA ASP A 330 8.19 -25.07 2.12
C ASP A 330 7.60 -23.65 2.11
N PHE A 331 8.45 -22.63 2.08
CA PHE A 331 8.05 -21.21 2.11
C PHE A 331 8.24 -20.50 0.79
N GLN A 332 9.23 -20.92 -0.01
CA GLN A 332 9.64 -20.21 -1.21
C GLN A 332 9.03 -20.80 -2.47
N ILE A 333 8.28 -20.02 -3.23
CA ILE A 333 7.86 -20.33 -4.59
C ILE A 333 8.95 -20.00 -5.60
N ARG A 334 9.00 -20.74 -6.72
CA ARG A 334 9.96 -20.58 -7.80
C ARG A 334 9.25 -20.66 -9.14
N TYR A 335 9.44 -19.66 -9.96
CA TYR A 335 8.80 -19.61 -11.28
C TYR A 335 9.70 -18.91 -12.30
N ASP A 336 9.44 -19.19 -13.57
CA ASP A 336 10.10 -18.50 -14.67
C ASP A 336 9.40 -17.17 -14.95
N LEU A 337 10.22 -16.14 -15.17
CA LEU A 337 9.76 -14.82 -15.62
C LEU A 337 10.12 -14.68 -17.09
N ASN A 338 9.12 -14.82 -17.95
CA ASN A 338 9.29 -14.81 -19.41
C ASN A 338 9.24 -13.39 -19.97
N PRO A 339 9.83 -13.13 -21.15
CA PRO A 339 9.66 -11.85 -21.84
C PRO A 339 8.19 -11.48 -21.98
N GLY A 340 7.82 -10.27 -21.55
CA GLY A 340 6.44 -9.81 -21.49
C GLY A 340 5.70 -10.12 -20.17
N ASP A 341 6.34 -10.81 -19.22
CA ASP A 341 5.82 -10.96 -17.87
C ASP A 341 6.22 -9.75 -17.00
N LEU A 342 5.31 -9.30 -16.17
CA LEU A 342 5.58 -8.32 -15.12
C LEU A 342 5.12 -8.89 -13.78
N ILE A 343 6.00 -8.90 -12.78
CA ILE A 343 5.66 -9.20 -11.40
C ILE A 343 5.60 -7.92 -10.59
N ALA A 344 4.51 -7.72 -9.87
CA ALA A 344 4.36 -6.69 -8.84
C ALA A 344 4.32 -7.36 -7.47
N PHE A 345 4.97 -6.76 -6.47
CA PHE A 345 4.94 -7.29 -5.11
C PHE A 345 5.16 -6.20 -4.07
N ASP A 346 4.60 -6.42 -2.87
CA ASP A 346 4.84 -5.61 -1.68
C ASP A 346 6.25 -5.91 -1.15
N ASN A 347 7.18 -5.01 -1.42
CA ASN A 347 8.59 -5.13 -1.05
C ASN A 347 8.81 -5.12 0.48
N ARG A 348 7.84 -4.61 1.26
CA ARG A 348 7.92 -4.63 2.73
C ARG A 348 7.46 -5.96 3.33
N ARG A 349 6.64 -6.73 2.59
CA ARG A 349 6.09 -8.02 3.02
C ARG A 349 6.75 -9.21 2.32
N VAL A 350 6.83 -9.17 0.99
CA VAL A 350 7.29 -10.30 0.16
C VAL A 350 8.78 -10.19 -0.08
N LEU A 351 9.51 -11.19 0.39
CA LEU A 351 10.92 -11.33 0.12
C LEU A 351 11.09 -11.94 -1.27
N HIS A 352 11.87 -11.28 -2.09
CA HIS A 352 12.13 -11.73 -3.44
C HIS A 352 13.58 -12.17 -3.63
N GLY A 353 13.81 -12.97 -4.65
CA GLY A 353 15.15 -13.47 -4.95
C GLY A 353 15.22 -14.06 -6.35
N ARG A 354 16.36 -14.67 -6.64
CA ARG A 354 16.62 -15.27 -7.95
C ARG A 354 17.65 -16.38 -7.79
N GLU A 355 17.42 -17.50 -8.45
CA GLU A 355 18.45 -18.54 -8.59
C GLU A 355 19.63 -18.01 -9.42
N SER A 356 20.79 -18.63 -9.28
CA SER A 356 21.94 -18.37 -10.16
C SER A 356 21.61 -18.78 -11.60
N PHE A 357 22.27 -18.15 -12.56
CA PHE A 357 22.12 -18.47 -13.97
C PHE A 357 23.46 -18.39 -14.71
N ASP A 358 23.51 -19.00 -15.87
CA ASP A 358 24.64 -18.92 -16.79
C ASP A 358 24.36 -17.85 -17.86
N SER A 359 25.23 -16.87 -17.96
CA SER A 359 25.14 -15.80 -18.97
C SER A 359 26.05 -16.03 -20.18
N SER A 360 26.69 -17.21 -20.29
CA SER A 360 27.62 -17.51 -21.39
C SER A 360 26.92 -17.61 -22.75
N GLU A 361 25.64 -18.02 -22.77
CA GLU A 361 24.85 -18.25 -23.99
C GLU A 361 23.50 -17.54 -24.02
N GLY A 362 23.32 -16.48 -23.20
CA GLY A 362 22.02 -15.80 -23.16
C GLY A 362 22.06 -14.45 -22.45
N HIS A 363 20.94 -13.74 -22.58
CA HIS A 363 20.74 -12.45 -21.97
C HIS A 363 19.55 -12.46 -21.01
N ARG A 364 19.67 -11.68 -19.94
CA ARG A 364 18.57 -11.43 -19.00
C ARG A 364 18.49 -9.95 -18.72
N ARG A 365 17.38 -9.32 -19.07
CA ARG A 365 17.13 -7.90 -18.86
C ARG A 365 15.74 -7.66 -18.33
N LEU A 366 15.69 -7.10 -17.13
CA LEU A 366 14.44 -6.64 -16.51
C LEU A 366 14.47 -5.12 -16.44
N ARG A 367 13.28 -4.52 -16.39
CA ARG A 367 13.08 -3.11 -16.08
C ARG A 367 12.21 -3.00 -14.84
N GLY A 368 12.65 -2.17 -13.88
CA GLY A 368 11.99 -2.03 -12.60
C GLY A 368 11.56 -0.62 -12.27
N THR A 369 10.57 -0.51 -11.38
CA THR A 369 10.13 0.73 -10.74
C THR A 369 9.62 0.44 -9.33
N TYR A 370 9.58 1.48 -8.49
CA TYR A 370 8.96 1.43 -7.16
C TYR A 370 7.75 2.36 -7.09
N LEU A 371 6.83 1.99 -6.19
CA LEU A 371 5.74 2.85 -5.73
C LEU A 371 5.70 2.87 -4.20
N ASP A 372 5.24 3.97 -3.62
CA ASP A 372 4.89 3.98 -2.22
C ASP A 372 3.57 3.24 -1.99
N SER A 373 3.39 2.66 -0.81
CA SER A 373 2.19 1.87 -0.51
C SER A 373 0.92 2.70 -0.61
N ASP A 374 1.02 3.98 -0.25
CA ASP A 374 -0.12 4.91 -0.29
C ASP A 374 -0.70 5.06 -1.70
N GLU A 375 0.14 5.00 -2.74
CA GLU A 375 -0.30 5.06 -4.14
C GLU A 375 -1.19 3.87 -4.50
N VAL A 376 -0.78 2.67 -4.09
CA VAL A 376 -1.52 1.43 -4.39
C VAL A 376 -2.82 1.38 -3.60
N TYR A 377 -2.79 1.73 -2.31
CA TYR A 377 -3.97 1.78 -1.45
C TYR A 377 -4.97 2.84 -1.93
N SER A 378 -4.48 4.04 -2.26
CA SER A 378 -5.29 5.12 -2.81
C SER A 378 -5.96 4.70 -4.11
N ARG A 379 -5.20 4.10 -5.06
CA ARG A 379 -5.73 3.65 -6.35
C ARG A 379 -6.84 2.62 -6.18
N MET A 380 -6.65 1.64 -5.29
CA MET A 380 -7.65 0.63 -5.02
C MET A 380 -8.96 1.24 -4.51
N ARG A 381 -8.90 2.16 -3.54
CA ARG A 381 -10.09 2.84 -3.01
C ARG A 381 -10.81 3.66 -4.09
N VAL A 382 -10.06 4.47 -4.85
CA VAL A 382 -10.62 5.29 -5.93
C VAL A 382 -11.34 4.45 -6.98
N LEU A 383 -10.73 3.35 -7.41
CA LEU A 383 -11.34 2.47 -8.43
C LEU A 383 -12.58 1.75 -7.89
N ARG A 384 -12.59 1.30 -6.65
CA ARG A 384 -13.77 0.68 -6.04
C ARG A 384 -14.95 1.64 -5.99
N HIS A 385 -14.72 2.89 -5.61
CA HIS A 385 -15.78 3.91 -5.65
C HIS A 385 -16.30 4.17 -7.07
N SER A 386 -15.39 4.28 -8.05
CA SER A 386 -15.75 4.60 -9.44
C SER A 386 -16.53 3.50 -10.16
N ILE A 387 -16.22 2.23 -9.87
CA ILE A 387 -16.91 1.07 -10.48
C ILE A 387 -18.34 0.93 -9.96
N HIS A 388 -18.60 1.35 -8.73
CA HIS A 388 -19.93 1.30 -8.13
C HIS A 388 -20.84 2.47 -8.55
N GLU A 389 -20.30 3.49 -9.25
CA GLU A 389 -21.07 4.62 -9.77
C GLU A 389 -21.40 4.45 -11.27
N PRO A 390 -22.68 4.29 -11.65
CA PRO A 390 -23.06 4.26 -13.06
C PRO A 390 -22.77 5.61 -13.71
N GLY A 391 -21.73 5.72 -14.52
CA GLY A 391 -21.47 6.85 -15.39
C GLY A 391 -20.16 7.61 -15.27
N HIS A 392 -19.25 7.24 -14.36
CA HIS A 392 -17.90 7.82 -14.31
C HIS A 392 -16.86 6.87 -14.94
N SER A 393 -16.67 7.01 -16.23
CA SER A 393 -15.43 6.58 -16.87
C SER A 393 -14.30 7.50 -16.41
N LEU A 394 -13.37 7.00 -15.62
CA LEU A 394 -12.08 7.64 -15.42
C LEU A 394 -11.27 7.57 -16.72
N ALA A 395 -11.67 8.34 -17.73
CA ALA A 395 -10.87 8.56 -18.90
C ALA A 395 -9.58 9.26 -18.45
N PHE A 396 -8.50 8.50 -18.26
CA PHE A 396 -7.17 9.07 -18.21
C PHE A 396 -6.93 9.81 -19.52
N SER A 397 -7.04 11.12 -19.50
CA SER A 397 -6.59 12.00 -20.55
C SER A 397 -5.07 11.86 -20.68
N SER A 398 -4.65 10.90 -21.48
CA SER A 398 -3.31 10.82 -22.01
C SER A 398 -3.19 11.87 -23.11
N ALA A 399 -3.08 13.15 -22.76
CA ALA A 399 -2.62 14.17 -23.70
C ALA A 399 -2.33 15.48 -22.98
N ARG A 400 -1.18 15.59 -22.33
CA ARG A 400 -0.46 16.84 -22.49
C ARG A 400 0.42 16.68 -23.74
N LYS A 401 -0.08 17.11 -24.88
CA LYS A 401 0.76 17.52 -25.99
C LYS A 401 1.65 18.61 -25.44
N GLU A 402 2.93 18.37 -25.37
CA GLU A 402 3.94 19.41 -25.28
C GLU A 402 3.76 20.29 -26.52
N SER A 403 3.21 21.47 -26.31
CA SER A 403 3.30 22.52 -27.33
C SER A 403 4.71 23.09 -27.23
N ASN A 404 5.55 22.76 -28.20
CA ASN A 404 6.72 23.54 -28.53
C ASN A 404 6.34 25.01 -28.76
N ALA A 405 6.95 25.91 -28.03
CA ALA A 405 7.38 27.25 -28.46
C ALA A 405 8.55 27.67 -27.58
#